data_e4aa5c6ed8a9cc7c9cecab9dd977d522
#
_entry.id   e4aa5c6ed8a9cc7c9cecab9dd977d522
#
_cell.length_a   1.000
_cell.length_b   1.000
_cell.length_c   1.000
_cell.angle_alpha   90.00
_cell.angle_beta   90.00
_cell.angle_gamma   90.00
#
_symmetry.space_group_name_H-M   'P 1'
#
loop_
_entity.id
_entity.type
_entity.pdbx_description
1 polymer ?
#
loop_
_entity_poly.entity_id
_entity_poly.type
_entity_poly.pdbx_seq_one_letter_code
_entity_poly.pdbx_strand_id
1 'polypeptide(L)'
;MKYFLTSDLHSFYTPLKKALSEAEYDVNNKDHTLVILGDIFDRGDETAKLYHFLKSVPQNRLVLVKGNHEYLLDELLTKKLPDTHDYSNGTVKTCCHMAFKSLHVANKNADLLRELDYDISYSALWRGFYSGSDGSTPDQDTVSYAKGKWRGIVKRAKNSEIYKWYKSLNWVHYWEAGKYIGVHSFVPVKPISTCPCSKSKQMNAIYYGTTSWFEVDPNWRDADAWQWELSTWGCPYVFMEAGLFSEQGSKTLICGHYATSEFHQHYNTSPYSDGDHSIYYGGSLIALDSSVAWSKRINVLVIDENGKCLDRMGKNSHNS
;
A
#
# COMPACT_ATOMS: atom_id res chain seq x y z
N MET A 1 25.41 7.86 -7.69
CA MET A 1 24.27 7.55 -6.78
C MET A 1 23.38 6.52 -7.46
N LYS A 2 22.80 5.57 -6.69
CA LYS A 2 21.81 4.59 -7.17
C LYS A 2 20.55 4.66 -6.32
N TYR A 3 19.40 4.60 -6.96
CA TYR A 3 18.10 4.50 -6.30
C TYR A 3 17.58 3.07 -6.44
N PHE A 4 17.19 2.48 -5.33
CA PHE A 4 16.58 1.15 -5.23
C PHE A 4 15.11 1.35 -4.88
N LEU A 5 14.23 1.18 -5.87
CA LEU A 5 12.81 1.41 -5.73
C LEU A 5 12.06 0.10 -5.54
N THR A 6 11.16 0.08 -4.58
CA THR A 6 10.26 -1.05 -4.30
C THR A 6 8.91 -0.53 -3.80
N SER A 7 7.90 -1.39 -3.72
CA SER A 7 6.58 -1.05 -3.21
C SER A 7 5.94 -2.23 -2.47
N ASP A 8 4.85 -1.96 -1.76
CA ASP A 8 3.92 -2.98 -1.24
C ASP A 8 4.62 -4.07 -0.42
N LEU A 9 5.42 -3.63 0.58
CA LEU A 9 6.22 -4.54 1.41
C LEU A 9 5.36 -5.38 2.35
N HIS A 10 4.23 -4.85 2.79
CA HIS A 10 3.22 -5.54 3.59
C HIS A 10 3.80 -6.39 4.74
N SER A 11 4.79 -5.86 5.48
CA SER A 11 5.44 -6.60 6.58
C SER A 11 6.15 -7.90 6.16
N PHE A 12 6.54 -8.06 4.88
CA PHE A 12 7.32 -9.19 4.39
C PHE A 12 8.82 -8.83 4.29
N TYR A 13 9.51 -8.81 5.43
CA TYR A 13 10.93 -8.46 5.49
C TYR A 13 11.84 -9.48 4.81
N THR A 14 11.57 -10.78 4.97
CA THR A 14 12.44 -11.84 4.40
C THR A 14 12.50 -11.78 2.87
N PRO A 15 11.38 -11.67 2.12
CA PRO A 15 11.41 -11.41 0.69
C PRO A 15 12.13 -10.10 0.31
N LEU A 16 11.90 -9.01 1.05
CA LEU A 16 12.57 -7.74 0.82
C LEU A 16 14.09 -7.85 0.93
N LYS A 17 14.57 -8.47 2.02
CA LYS A 17 16.00 -8.67 2.25
C LYS A 17 16.65 -9.45 1.10
N LYS A 18 15.96 -10.49 0.62
CA LYS A 18 16.44 -11.29 -0.53
C LYS A 18 16.53 -10.42 -1.80
N ALA A 19 15.45 -9.70 -2.14
CA ALA A 19 15.40 -8.86 -3.33
C ALA A 19 16.44 -7.74 -3.30
N LEU A 20 16.64 -7.07 -2.15
CA LEU A 20 17.65 -6.05 -1.98
C LEU A 20 19.08 -6.62 -2.12
N SER A 21 19.32 -7.84 -1.61
CA SER A 21 20.61 -8.53 -1.78
C SER A 21 20.89 -8.89 -3.24
N GLU A 22 19.86 -9.37 -3.96
CA GLU A 22 19.95 -9.67 -5.41
C GLU A 22 20.17 -8.42 -6.25
N ALA A 23 19.63 -7.29 -5.81
CA ALA A 23 19.84 -5.98 -6.42
C ALA A 23 21.16 -5.29 -5.99
N GLU A 24 21.99 -5.94 -5.16
CA GLU A 24 23.24 -5.41 -4.64
C GLU A 24 23.08 -4.14 -3.78
N TYR A 25 21.94 -4.00 -3.11
CA TYR A 25 21.75 -2.90 -2.15
C TYR A 25 22.60 -3.08 -0.91
N ASP A 26 23.39 -2.06 -0.59
CA ASP A 26 24.17 -2.00 0.66
C ASP A 26 23.76 -0.78 1.49
N VAL A 27 23.25 -1.02 2.68
CA VAL A 27 22.81 0.03 3.62
C VAL A 27 23.97 0.93 4.08
N ASN A 28 25.22 0.45 4.01
CA ASN A 28 26.41 1.22 4.39
C ASN A 28 26.96 2.07 3.21
N ASN A 29 26.58 1.74 1.97
CA ASN A 29 27.02 2.50 0.82
C ASN A 29 26.30 3.86 0.77
N LYS A 30 27.09 4.95 0.85
CA LYS A 30 26.55 6.32 0.87
C LYS A 30 25.87 6.74 -0.45
N ASP A 31 26.17 6.04 -1.53
CA ASP A 31 25.60 6.28 -2.85
C ASP A 31 24.33 5.48 -3.14
N HIS A 32 23.85 4.68 -2.16
CA HIS A 32 22.62 3.91 -2.27
C HIS A 32 21.48 4.59 -1.49
N THR A 33 20.37 4.86 -2.18
CA THR A 33 19.14 5.38 -1.59
C THR A 33 18.02 4.36 -1.81
N LEU A 34 17.34 4.00 -0.72
CA LEU A 34 16.16 3.13 -0.76
C LEU A 34 14.90 4.00 -0.88
N VAL A 35 14.06 3.71 -1.87
CA VAL A 35 12.79 4.38 -2.12
C VAL A 35 11.68 3.34 -2.03
N ILE A 36 10.72 3.54 -1.13
CA ILE A 36 9.58 2.64 -0.93
C ILE A 36 8.31 3.40 -1.30
N LEU A 37 7.60 2.87 -2.30
CA LEU A 37 6.40 3.48 -2.85
C LEU A 37 5.12 3.01 -2.12
N GLY A 38 5.11 3.14 -0.78
CA GLY A 38 3.95 2.88 0.06
C GLY A 38 3.79 1.44 0.55
N ASP A 39 2.79 1.25 1.39
CA ASP A 39 2.31 -0.01 1.91
C ASP A 39 3.39 -0.84 2.62
N ILE A 40 4.04 -0.22 3.61
CA ILE A 40 5.14 -0.89 4.33
C ILE A 40 4.64 -1.96 5.30
N PHE A 41 3.47 -1.78 5.90
CA PHE A 41 2.92 -2.71 6.88
C PHE A 41 1.69 -3.46 6.33
N ASP A 42 1.01 -4.16 7.21
CA ASP A 42 -0.17 -4.99 6.98
C ASP A 42 0.14 -6.38 6.37
N ARG A 43 -0.86 -7.26 6.36
CA ARG A 43 -0.85 -8.61 5.78
C ARG A 43 0.19 -9.58 6.36
N GLY A 44 1.48 -9.25 6.31
CA GLY A 44 2.58 -10.12 6.73
C GLY A 44 2.82 -10.18 8.25
N ASP A 45 3.76 -11.05 8.66
CA ASP A 45 4.06 -11.35 10.06
C ASP A 45 5.39 -10.75 10.55
N GLU A 46 6.11 -10.03 9.70
CA GLU A 46 7.47 -9.59 10.00
C GLU A 46 7.56 -8.08 10.30
N THR A 47 6.48 -7.47 10.80
CA THR A 47 6.40 -6.02 11.12
C THR A 47 7.59 -5.53 11.95
N ALA A 48 7.96 -6.27 13.01
CA ALA A 48 9.09 -5.88 13.86
C ALA A 48 10.44 -5.96 13.14
N LYS A 49 10.66 -7.01 12.32
CA LYS A 49 11.88 -7.15 11.53
C LYS A 49 12.01 -6.05 10.50
N LEU A 50 10.93 -5.76 9.78
CA LEU A 50 10.87 -4.68 8.80
C LEU A 50 11.15 -3.32 9.46
N TYR A 51 10.52 -3.04 10.59
CA TYR A 51 10.79 -1.84 11.39
C TYR A 51 12.27 -1.70 11.74
N HIS A 52 12.89 -2.74 12.28
CA HIS A 52 14.31 -2.67 12.66
C HIS A 52 15.22 -2.44 11.46
N PHE A 53 14.92 -3.06 10.32
CA PHE A 53 15.65 -2.83 9.08
C PHE A 53 15.50 -1.38 8.61
N LEU A 54 14.27 -0.89 8.44
CA LEU A 54 14.03 0.47 7.95
C LEU A 54 14.62 1.54 8.89
N LYS A 55 14.55 1.31 10.20
CA LYS A 55 15.18 2.17 11.20
C LYS A 55 16.72 2.19 11.11
N SER A 56 17.33 1.14 10.59
CA SER A 56 18.79 1.08 10.37
C SER A 56 19.25 1.85 9.13
N VAL A 57 18.35 2.13 8.19
CA VAL A 57 18.66 2.93 6.99
C VAL A 57 18.74 4.41 7.40
N PRO A 58 19.83 5.12 7.08
CA PRO A 58 19.93 6.55 7.36
C PRO A 58 18.79 7.35 6.72
N GLN A 59 18.18 8.25 7.48
CA GLN A 59 16.99 9.00 7.02
C GLN A 59 17.20 9.77 5.72
N ASN A 60 18.39 10.30 5.49
CA ASN A 60 18.72 11.01 4.25
C ASN A 60 18.92 10.09 3.03
N ARG A 61 18.82 8.78 3.22
CA ARG A 61 18.91 7.74 2.20
C ARG A 61 17.70 6.79 2.19
N LEU A 62 16.64 7.17 2.87
CA LEU A 62 15.36 6.47 2.91
C LEU A 62 14.26 7.43 2.50
N VAL A 63 13.60 7.12 1.40
CA VAL A 63 12.41 7.86 0.93
C VAL A 63 11.21 6.95 1.10
N LEU A 64 10.21 7.43 1.81
CA LEU A 64 8.97 6.69 2.08
C LEU A 64 7.80 7.47 1.47
N VAL A 65 7.25 6.97 0.40
CA VAL A 65 6.01 7.46 -0.20
C VAL A 65 4.84 6.87 0.57
N LYS A 66 3.82 7.67 0.84
CA LYS A 66 2.65 7.22 1.60
C LYS A 66 1.70 6.44 0.69
N GLY A 67 1.37 5.20 1.06
CA GLY A 67 0.38 4.36 0.39
C GLY A 67 -0.99 4.40 1.08
N ASN A 68 -1.97 3.71 0.52
CA ASN A 68 -3.31 3.64 1.09
C ASN A 68 -3.34 2.89 2.43
N HIS A 69 -2.48 1.91 2.65
CA HIS A 69 -2.40 1.20 3.94
C HIS A 69 -1.88 2.08 5.08
N GLU A 70 -1.06 3.08 4.81
CA GLU A 70 -0.68 4.08 5.80
C GLU A 70 -1.87 4.96 6.22
N TYR A 71 -2.77 5.33 5.29
CA TYR A 71 -4.01 6.04 5.62
C TYR A 71 -4.97 5.15 6.40
N LEU A 72 -5.14 3.88 5.99
CA LEU A 72 -5.97 2.90 6.70
C LEU A 72 -5.50 2.70 8.15
N LEU A 73 -4.18 2.62 8.39
CA LEU A 73 -3.64 2.49 9.74
C LEU A 73 -3.94 3.75 10.59
N ASP A 74 -3.73 4.93 10.03
CA ASP A 74 -4.03 6.19 10.72
C ASP A 74 -5.53 6.29 11.06
N GLU A 75 -6.42 5.90 10.16
CA GLU A 75 -7.88 5.86 10.38
C GLU A 75 -8.28 4.84 11.45
N LEU A 76 -7.81 3.57 11.30
CA LEU A 76 -8.13 2.47 12.20
C LEU A 76 -7.84 2.82 13.67
N LEU A 77 -6.72 3.50 13.92
CA LEU A 77 -6.32 3.90 15.28
C LEU A 77 -7.27 4.94 15.92
N THR A 78 -8.21 5.50 15.17
CA THR A 78 -9.26 6.40 15.67
C THR A 78 -10.62 5.71 15.85
N LYS A 79 -10.83 4.54 15.24
CA LYS A 79 -12.10 3.80 15.28
C LYS A 79 -12.40 3.26 16.69
N LYS A 80 -13.67 3.20 17.03
CA LYS A 80 -14.16 2.58 18.28
C LYS A 80 -14.09 1.05 18.25
N LEU A 81 -14.26 0.48 17.05
CA LEU A 81 -14.06 -0.92 16.71
C LEU A 81 -13.56 -0.98 15.26
N PRO A 82 -12.72 -1.97 14.92
CA PRO A 82 -12.44 -2.31 13.54
C PRO A 82 -13.70 -2.82 12.83
N ASP A 83 -13.72 -2.75 11.52
CA ASP A 83 -14.73 -3.36 10.66
C ASP A 83 -14.11 -4.43 9.74
N THR A 84 -14.95 -5.12 8.97
CA THR A 84 -14.52 -6.20 8.06
C THR A 84 -13.41 -5.77 7.11
N HIS A 85 -13.42 -4.52 6.64
CA HIS A 85 -12.39 -3.99 5.76
C HIS A 85 -11.01 -3.89 6.46
N ASP A 86 -10.98 -3.48 7.73
CA ASP A 86 -9.75 -3.40 8.53
C ASP A 86 -9.12 -4.79 8.74
N TYR A 87 -9.96 -5.83 8.90
CA TYR A 87 -9.48 -7.22 9.02
C TYR A 87 -8.97 -7.79 7.69
N SER A 88 -9.69 -7.53 6.59
CA SER A 88 -9.32 -8.05 5.25
C SER A 88 -8.01 -7.42 4.76
N ASN A 89 -7.76 -6.17 5.07
CA ASN A 89 -6.50 -5.48 4.74
C ASN A 89 -5.33 -5.87 5.65
N GLY A 90 -5.59 -6.51 6.79
CA GLY A 90 -4.55 -6.89 7.75
C GLY A 90 -4.12 -5.76 8.70
N THR A 91 -4.80 -4.61 8.68
CA THR A 91 -4.44 -3.44 9.49
C THR A 91 -4.64 -3.68 10.98
N VAL A 92 -5.68 -4.45 11.36
CA VAL A 92 -5.87 -4.92 12.75
C VAL A 92 -4.69 -5.75 13.22
N LYS A 93 -4.17 -6.63 12.37
CA LYS A 93 -3.00 -7.47 12.65
C LYS A 93 -1.75 -6.62 12.90
N THR A 94 -1.53 -5.61 12.07
CA THR A 94 -0.45 -4.63 12.24
C THR A 94 -0.55 -3.91 13.58
N CYS A 95 -1.75 -3.44 13.98
CA CYS A 95 -1.97 -2.87 15.30
C CYS A 95 -1.59 -3.83 16.43
N CYS A 96 -1.95 -5.10 16.31
CA CYS A 96 -1.58 -6.12 17.29
C CYS A 96 -0.06 -6.36 17.30
N HIS A 97 0.60 -6.39 16.15
CA HIS A 97 2.07 -6.51 16.07
C HIS A 97 2.78 -5.31 16.72
N MET A 98 2.25 -4.12 16.61
CA MET A 98 2.76 -2.94 17.32
C MET A 98 2.51 -3.01 18.83
N ALA A 99 1.35 -3.56 19.26
CA ALA A 99 0.93 -3.63 20.65
C ALA A 99 1.66 -4.70 21.49
N PHE A 100 2.14 -5.77 20.85
CA PHE A 100 2.68 -6.93 21.54
C PHE A 100 4.04 -7.34 20.98
N LYS A 101 5.01 -7.57 21.89
CA LYS A 101 6.36 -8.03 21.49
C LYS A 101 6.39 -9.46 20.95
N SER A 102 5.49 -10.31 21.42
CA SER A 102 5.36 -11.70 20.97
C SER A 102 4.43 -11.81 19.76
N LEU A 103 4.94 -12.31 18.65
CA LEU A 103 4.16 -12.54 17.43
C LEU A 103 2.95 -13.46 17.69
N HIS A 104 3.16 -14.54 18.48
CA HIS A 104 2.07 -15.45 18.85
C HIS A 104 0.95 -14.72 19.60
N VAL A 105 1.31 -13.87 20.58
CA VAL A 105 0.31 -13.09 21.34
C VAL A 105 -0.37 -12.08 20.44
N ALA A 106 0.35 -11.42 19.54
CA ALA A 106 -0.19 -10.46 18.59
C ALA A 106 -1.24 -11.13 17.67
N ASN A 107 -0.87 -12.25 17.02
CA ASN A 107 -1.75 -12.97 16.12
C ASN A 107 -2.99 -13.51 16.84
N LYS A 108 -2.83 -14.12 18.03
CA LYS A 108 -3.96 -14.57 18.86
C LYS A 108 -4.96 -13.44 19.20
N ASN A 109 -4.48 -12.22 19.44
CA ASN A 109 -5.38 -11.09 19.69
C ASN A 109 -6.05 -10.59 18.42
N ALA A 110 -5.39 -10.61 17.27
CA ALA A 110 -5.98 -10.27 15.99
C ALA A 110 -7.09 -11.28 15.60
N ASP A 111 -6.84 -12.58 15.78
CA ASP A 111 -7.80 -13.65 15.51
C ASP A 111 -9.02 -13.54 16.43
N LEU A 112 -8.80 -13.32 17.74
CA LEU A 112 -9.89 -13.10 18.70
C LEU A 112 -10.78 -11.91 18.31
N LEU A 113 -10.20 -10.80 17.88
CA LEU A 113 -10.98 -9.63 17.46
C LEU A 113 -11.79 -9.94 16.19
N ARG A 114 -11.24 -10.71 15.26
CA ARG A 114 -11.94 -11.14 14.03
C ARG A 114 -13.12 -12.06 14.36
N GLU A 115 -12.95 -12.99 15.30
CA GLU A 115 -14.03 -13.86 15.79
C GLU A 115 -15.14 -13.03 16.42
N LEU A 116 -14.80 -12.05 17.27
CA LEU A 116 -15.78 -11.15 17.89
C LEU A 116 -16.52 -10.29 16.85
N ASP A 117 -15.84 -9.81 15.83
CA ASP A 117 -16.48 -9.07 14.73
C ASP A 117 -17.45 -9.97 13.95
N TYR A 118 -17.06 -11.20 13.68
CA TYR A 118 -17.94 -12.18 13.03
C TYR A 118 -19.19 -12.44 13.89
N ASP A 119 -19.04 -12.68 15.19
CA ASP A 119 -20.15 -12.92 16.11
C ASP A 119 -21.10 -11.72 16.19
N ILE A 120 -20.55 -10.50 16.24
CA ILE A 120 -21.32 -9.26 16.23
C ILE A 120 -22.12 -9.12 14.93
N SER A 121 -21.46 -9.30 13.79
CA SER A 121 -22.07 -9.14 12.47
C SER A 121 -23.07 -10.26 12.15
N TYR A 122 -22.72 -11.51 12.48
CA TYR A 122 -23.57 -12.67 12.24
C TYR A 122 -24.83 -12.67 13.13
N SER A 123 -24.69 -12.31 14.40
CA SER A 123 -25.83 -12.20 15.30
C SER A 123 -26.83 -11.12 14.85
N ALA A 124 -26.34 -10.02 14.28
CA ALA A 124 -27.18 -8.97 13.71
C ALA A 124 -27.97 -9.46 12.47
N LEU A 125 -27.30 -10.19 11.54
CA LEU A 125 -27.94 -10.75 10.35
C LEU A 125 -29.01 -11.80 10.66
N TRP A 126 -28.73 -12.77 11.55
CA TRP A 126 -29.65 -13.83 11.90
C TRP A 126 -30.91 -13.36 12.65
N ARG A 127 -30.75 -12.42 13.57
CA ARG A 127 -31.92 -11.86 14.30
C ARG A 127 -32.81 -11.06 13.35
N GLY A 128 -32.26 -10.29 12.38
CA GLY A 128 -33.06 -9.61 11.36
C GLY A 128 -33.85 -10.57 10.48
N PHE A 129 -33.29 -11.74 10.18
CA PHE A 129 -33.96 -12.75 9.33
C PHE A 129 -35.15 -13.47 10.02
N TYR A 130 -35.03 -13.72 11.33
CA TYR A 130 -36.04 -14.51 12.06
C TYR A 130 -37.08 -13.67 12.82
N SER A 131 -36.81 -12.40 13.12
CA SER A 131 -37.72 -11.58 13.95
C SER A 131 -38.63 -10.65 13.16
N GLY A 132 -38.46 -10.53 11.86
CA GLY A 132 -39.25 -9.58 11.04
C GLY A 132 -39.13 -8.12 11.49
N SER A 133 -38.24 -7.84 12.43
CA SER A 133 -37.92 -6.50 12.91
C SER A 133 -36.69 -5.97 12.21
N ASP A 134 -36.65 -4.69 11.95
CA ASP A 134 -35.53 -3.94 11.38
C ASP A 134 -34.28 -4.13 12.25
N GLY A 135 -33.40 -5.03 11.83
CA GLY A 135 -32.06 -5.19 12.35
C GLY A 135 -31.96 -5.36 13.87
N SER A 136 -31.69 -6.57 14.29
CA SER A 136 -31.42 -6.89 15.69
C SER A 136 -30.13 -6.19 16.14
N THR A 137 -30.22 -5.56 17.31
CA THR A 137 -29.02 -5.05 18.00
C THR A 137 -28.10 -6.20 18.37
N PRO A 138 -26.80 -6.13 18.07
CA PRO A 138 -25.81 -7.10 18.52
C PRO A 138 -25.86 -7.25 20.04
N ASP A 139 -25.43 -8.40 20.55
CA ASP A 139 -25.27 -8.59 22.00
C ASP A 139 -24.36 -7.50 22.58
N GLN A 140 -24.94 -6.69 23.49
CA GLN A 140 -24.27 -5.50 24.03
C GLN A 140 -23.05 -5.87 24.90
N ASP A 141 -23.05 -7.04 25.53
CA ASP A 141 -21.92 -7.50 26.34
C ASP A 141 -20.76 -7.88 25.46
N THR A 142 -20.99 -8.62 24.36
CA THR A 142 -19.98 -8.94 23.35
C THR A 142 -19.41 -7.68 22.70
N VAL A 143 -20.25 -6.72 22.31
CA VAL A 143 -19.82 -5.43 21.75
C VAL A 143 -18.96 -4.65 22.75
N SER A 144 -19.38 -4.61 24.02
CA SER A 144 -18.65 -3.89 25.08
C SER A 144 -17.29 -4.52 25.35
N TYR A 145 -17.23 -5.85 25.37
CA TYR A 145 -16.00 -6.61 25.53
C TYR A 145 -15.03 -6.34 24.36
N ALA A 146 -15.51 -6.43 23.10
CA ALA A 146 -14.71 -6.16 21.91
C ALA A 146 -14.15 -4.71 21.92
N LYS A 147 -14.99 -3.72 22.27
CA LYS A 147 -14.56 -2.31 22.41
C LYS A 147 -13.48 -2.14 23.49
N GLY A 148 -13.64 -2.83 24.63
CA GLY A 148 -12.66 -2.80 25.71
C GLY A 148 -11.31 -3.39 25.29
N LYS A 149 -11.35 -4.55 24.63
CA LYS A 149 -10.17 -5.21 24.05
C LYS A 149 -9.46 -4.32 23.03
N TRP A 150 -10.20 -3.82 22.06
CA TRP A 150 -9.65 -2.96 20.99
C TRP A 150 -9.01 -1.70 21.56
N ARG A 151 -9.69 -1.00 22.47
CA ARG A 151 -9.13 0.18 23.15
C ARG A 151 -7.79 -0.12 23.84
N GLY A 152 -7.69 -1.28 24.51
CA GLY A 152 -6.46 -1.74 25.14
C GLY A 152 -5.33 -1.95 24.15
N ILE A 153 -5.61 -2.55 22.99
CA ILE A 153 -4.65 -2.78 21.91
C ILE A 153 -4.19 -1.46 21.30
N VAL A 154 -5.11 -0.56 20.92
CA VAL A 154 -4.78 0.77 20.38
C VAL A 154 -3.89 1.56 21.34
N LYS A 155 -4.22 1.56 22.65
CA LYS A 155 -3.39 2.23 23.65
C LYS A 155 -1.95 1.67 23.68
N ARG A 156 -1.79 0.35 23.63
CA ARG A 156 -0.46 -0.29 23.60
C ARG A 156 0.27 0.00 22.28
N ALA A 157 -0.42 -0.13 21.14
CA ALA A 157 0.15 0.16 19.83
C ALA A 157 0.68 1.60 19.76
N LYS A 158 -0.11 2.59 20.17
CA LYS A 158 0.30 4.01 20.20
C LYS A 158 1.49 4.29 21.13
N ASN A 159 1.70 3.47 22.16
CA ASN A 159 2.85 3.59 23.06
C ASN A 159 4.08 2.79 22.61
N SER A 160 3.97 1.96 21.56
CA SER A 160 5.07 1.15 21.06
C SER A 160 6.15 1.99 20.37
N GLU A 161 7.37 1.45 20.32
CA GLU A 161 8.49 2.06 19.59
C GLU A 161 8.23 2.08 18.08
N ILE A 162 7.55 1.05 17.54
CA ILE A 162 7.21 0.95 16.11
C ILE A 162 6.30 2.10 15.73
N TYR A 163 5.22 2.34 16.49
CA TYR A 163 4.30 3.43 16.19
C TYR A 163 4.94 4.81 16.34
N LYS A 164 5.72 5.01 17.41
CA LYS A 164 6.44 6.28 17.61
C LYS A 164 7.40 6.58 16.46
N TRP A 165 8.14 5.56 16.00
CA TRP A 165 8.98 5.66 14.82
C TRP A 165 8.15 5.97 13.58
N TYR A 166 7.09 5.20 13.32
CA TYR A 166 6.18 5.42 12.20
C TYR A 166 5.67 6.88 12.14
N LYS A 167 5.26 7.43 13.28
CA LYS A 167 4.81 8.83 13.36
C LYS A 167 5.93 9.86 13.26
N SER A 168 7.17 9.47 13.45
CA SER A 168 8.34 10.36 13.28
C SER A 168 8.89 10.40 11.85
N LEU A 169 8.37 9.55 10.97
CA LEU A 169 8.83 9.47 9.58
C LEU A 169 8.42 10.72 8.78
N ASN A 170 9.31 11.13 7.91
CA ASN A 170 9.02 12.17 6.92
C ASN A 170 8.39 11.52 5.68
N TRP A 171 7.08 11.30 5.73
CA TRP A 171 6.33 10.79 4.60
C TRP A 171 6.24 11.81 3.48
N VAL A 172 6.49 11.34 2.24
CA VAL A 172 6.28 12.13 1.04
C VAL A 172 5.11 11.54 0.23
N HIS A 173 4.54 12.30 -0.66
CA HIS A 173 3.47 11.83 -1.55
C HIS A 173 4.04 11.22 -2.83
N TYR A 174 5.19 11.67 -3.26
CA TYR A 174 5.89 11.19 -4.45
C TYR A 174 7.41 11.32 -4.30
N TRP A 175 8.13 10.59 -5.13
CA TRP A 175 9.56 10.72 -5.36
C TRP A 175 9.79 11.09 -6.82
N GLU A 176 10.82 11.89 -7.10
CA GLU A 176 11.15 12.27 -8.47
C GLU A 176 12.66 12.32 -8.67
N ALA A 177 13.14 11.72 -9.77
CA ALA A 177 14.53 11.83 -10.22
C ALA A 177 14.61 11.70 -11.75
N GLY A 178 15.18 12.71 -12.39
CA GLY A 178 15.30 12.76 -13.83
C GLY A 178 13.94 12.65 -14.54
N LYS A 179 13.78 11.61 -15.37
CA LYS A 179 12.51 11.35 -16.07
C LYS A 179 11.51 10.49 -15.30
N TYR A 180 11.82 10.09 -14.07
CA TYR A 180 10.98 9.18 -13.29
C TYR A 180 10.23 9.90 -12.20
N ILE A 181 8.98 9.53 -12.01
CA ILE A 181 8.11 9.92 -10.91
C ILE A 181 7.64 8.64 -10.22
N GLY A 182 7.96 8.48 -8.95
CA GLY A 182 7.52 7.36 -8.11
C GLY A 182 6.36 7.77 -7.21
N VAL A 183 5.26 7.07 -7.28
CA VAL A 183 4.06 7.25 -6.46
C VAL A 183 3.59 5.89 -5.93
N HIS A 184 2.67 5.88 -4.96
CA HIS A 184 2.12 4.59 -4.54
C HIS A 184 1.26 3.96 -5.64
N SER A 185 0.28 4.68 -6.15
CA SER A 185 -0.58 4.22 -7.25
C SER A 185 -0.57 5.19 -8.43
N PHE A 186 -1.25 6.32 -8.31
CA PHE A 186 -1.30 7.32 -9.37
C PHE A 186 -1.03 8.73 -8.83
N VAL A 187 -0.91 9.71 -9.72
CA VAL A 187 -0.87 11.14 -9.33
C VAL A 187 -2.28 11.67 -9.10
N PRO A 188 -2.48 12.71 -8.29
CA PRO A 188 -3.76 13.37 -8.15
C PRO A 188 -4.38 13.78 -9.48
N VAL A 189 -5.69 13.55 -9.60
CA VAL A 189 -6.52 13.97 -10.72
C VAL A 189 -7.55 14.97 -10.21
N LYS A 190 -8.02 15.84 -11.10
CA LYS A 190 -8.96 16.89 -10.74
C LYS A 190 -10.40 16.45 -11.08
N PRO A 191 -11.34 16.45 -10.10
CA PRO A 191 -12.72 16.15 -10.39
C PRO A 191 -13.35 17.25 -11.26
N ILE A 192 -14.08 16.87 -12.32
CA ILE A 192 -14.82 17.80 -13.14
C ILE A 192 -16.12 18.28 -12.46
N SER A 193 -16.73 19.34 -12.95
CA SER A 193 -17.91 19.98 -12.34
C SER A 193 -19.11 19.04 -12.17
N THR A 194 -19.23 18.00 -12.99
CA THR A 194 -20.30 16.98 -12.92
C THR A 194 -19.96 15.83 -11.96
N CYS A 195 -18.76 15.78 -11.42
CA CYS A 195 -18.37 14.77 -10.45
C CYS A 195 -19.19 14.95 -9.15
N PRO A 196 -19.74 13.87 -8.58
CA PRO A 196 -20.45 13.95 -7.30
C PRO A 196 -19.54 14.53 -6.19
N CYS A 197 -20.04 15.53 -5.48
CA CYS A 197 -19.24 16.27 -4.47
C CYS A 197 -18.88 15.47 -3.21
N SER A 198 -19.48 14.27 -2.98
CA SER A 198 -19.16 13.51 -1.77
C SER A 198 -17.85 12.73 -1.92
N LYS A 199 -17.01 12.83 -0.89
CA LYS A 199 -15.73 12.11 -0.82
C LYS A 199 -15.86 10.60 -1.07
N SER A 200 -16.91 9.95 -0.51
CA SER A 200 -17.14 8.53 -0.70
C SER A 200 -17.44 8.15 -2.16
N LYS A 201 -18.16 8.99 -2.90
CA LYS A 201 -18.42 8.74 -4.32
C LYS A 201 -17.17 8.95 -5.18
N GLN A 202 -16.34 9.93 -4.85
CA GLN A 202 -15.06 10.15 -5.50
C GLN A 202 -14.12 8.96 -5.24
N MET A 203 -14.04 8.46 -4.00
CA MET A 203 -13.26 7.27 -3.66
C MET A 203 -13.73 6.05 -4.46
N ASN A 204 -15.03 5.80 -4.52
CA ASN A 204 -15.57 4.69 -5.31
C ASN A 204 -15.25 4.86 -6.82
N ALA A 205 -15.35 6.07 -7.37
CA ALA A 205 -15.04 6.34 -8.76
C ALA A 205 -13.57 6.05 -9.09
N ILE A 206 -12.65 6.49 -8.25
CA ILE A 206 -11.21 6.22 -8.37
C ILE A 206 -10.94 4.71 -8.27
N TYR A 207 -11.49 4.06 -7.26
CA TYR A 207 -11.31 2.62 -7.02
C TYR A 207 -11.83 1.75 -8.18
N TYR A 208 -12.99 2.11 -8.74
CA TYR A 208 -13.57 1.37 -9.88
C TYR A 208 -13.10 1.87 -11.25
N GLY A 209 -12.14 2.78 -11.32
CA GLY A 209 -11.57 3.27 -12.57
C GLY A 209 -12.55 4.11 -13.41
N THR A 210 -13.47 4.83 -12.77
CA THR A 210 -14.41 5.73 -13.47
C THR A 210 -13.69 7.02 -13.88
N THR A 211 -13.03 7.01 -15.03
CA THR A 211 -12.18 8.12 -15.50
C THR A 211 -12.98 9.34 -15.97
N SER A 212 -14.23 9.15 -16.41
CA SER A 212 -15.09 10.21 -16.97
C SER A 212 -15.45 11.34 -15.98
N TRP A 213 -15.16 11.19 -14.71
CA TRP A 213 -15.39 12.21 -13.68
C TRP A 213 -14.15 13.03 -13.33
N PHE A 214 -13.06 12.78 -14.01
CA PHE A 214 -11.78 13.40 -13.72
C PHE A 214 -11.14 13.99 -14.97
N GLU A 215 -10.34 15.01 -14.77
CA GLU A 215 -9.49 15.62 -15.77
C GLU A 215 -8.04 15.68 -15.30
N VAL A 216 -7.12 15.90 -16.22
CA VAL A 216 -5.70 16.10 -15.93
C VAL A 216 -5.55 17.26 -14.97
N ASP A 217 -4.78 17.04 -13.88
CA ASP A 217 -4.29 18.13 -13.04
C ASP A 217 -2.83 18.46 -13.40
N PRO A 218 -2.55 19.57 -14.09
CA PRO A 218 -1.17 19.94 -14.40
C PRO A 218 -0.37 20.37 -13.16
N ASN A 219 -1.06 20.71 -12.07
CA ASN A 219 -0.48 21.13 -10.80
C ASN A 219 -0.59 20.05 -9.71
N TRP A 220 -0.68 18.80 -10.08
CA TRP A 220 -0.88 17.67 -9.15
C TRP A 220 0.11 17.63 -7.99
N ARG A 221 1.31 18.19 -8.14
CA ARG A 221 2.31 18.27 -7.05
C ARG A 221 1.84 19.13 -5.87
N ASP A 222 0.99 20.11 -6.13
CA ASP A 222 0.41 21.03 -5.15
C ASP A 222 -0.97 20.58 -4.64
N ALA A 223 -1.39 19.36 -5.00
CA ALA A 223 -2.66 18.79 -4.59
C ALA A 223 -2.78 18.69 -3.06
N ASP A 224 -4.01 18.83 -2.57
CA ASP A 224 -4.26 18.72 -1.13
C ASP A 224 -4.14 17.29 -0.60
N ALA A 225 -4.11 17.14 0.73
CA ALA A 225 -3.96 15.85 1.38
C ALA A 225 -5.05 14.82 1.00
N TRP A 226 -6.28 15.29 0.74
CA TRP A 226 -7.38 14.42 0.30
C TRP A 226 -7.18 13.93 -1.14
N GLN A 227 -6.75 14.80 -2.04
CA GLN A 227 -6.47 14.42 -3.43
C GLN A 227 -5.31 13.39 -3.48
N TRP A 228 -4.30 13.56 -2.66
CA TRP A 228 -3.21 12.60 -2.52
C TRP A 228 -3.68 11.27 -1.92
N GLU A 229 -4.49 11.27 -0.87
CA GLU A 229 -5.08 10.06 -0.32
C GLU A 229 -5.93 9.33 -1.38
N LEU A 230 -6.77 10.07 -2.11
CA LEU A 230 -7.60 9.54 -3.17
C LEU A 230 -6.77 8.88 -4.28
N SER A 231 -5.65 9.50 -4.68
CA SER A 231 -4.77 9.00 -5.74
C SER A 231 -4.09 7.66 -5.40
N THR A 232 -3.96 7.32 -4.10
CA THR A 232 -3.38 6.03 -3.68
C THR A 232 -4.27 4.82 -3.99
N TRP A 233 -5.51 5.03 -4.41
CA TRP A 233 -6.49 3.99 -4.74
C TRP A 233 -6.74 3.86 -6.26
N GLY A 234 -6.18 4.75 -7.07
CA GLY A 234 -6.43 4.78 -8.50
C GLY A 234 -5.79 3.59 -9.24
N CYS A 235 -6.44 3.10 -10.31
CA CYS A 235 -5.87 2.08 -11.16
C CYS A 235 -4.91 2.70 -12.20
N PRO A 236 -3.58 2.52 -12.09
CA PRO A 236 -2.64 3.28 -12.91
C PRO A 236 -2.83 3.09 -14.41
N TYR A 237 -3.03 1.85 -14.89
CA TYR A 237 -3.18 1.60 -16.32
C TYR A 237 -4.46 2.23 -16.88
N VAL A 238 -5.57 2.18 -16.14
CA VAL A 238 -6.85 2.79 -16.56
C VAL A 238 -6.72 4.31 -16.67
N PHE A 239 -6.07 4.96 -15.71
CA PHE A 239 -5.89 6.42 -15.73
C PHE A 239 -4.84 6.86 -16.77
N MET A 240 -3.80 6.06 -17.01
CA MET A 240 -2.82 6.31 -18.09
C MET A 240 -3.48 6.23 -19.47
N GLU A 241 -4.31 5.22 -19.72
CA GLU A 241 -5.03 5.05 -21.00
C GLU A 241 -6.06 6.16 -21.24
N ALA A 242 -6.68 6.66 -20.17
CA ALA A 242 -7.57 7.82 -20.24
C ALA A 242 -6.82 9.16 -20.44
N GLY A 243 -5.48 9.14 -20.51
CA GLY A 243 -4.67 10.35 -20.70
C GLY A 243 -4.64 11.29 -19.50
N LEU A 244 -4.90 10.77 -18.29
CA LEU A 244 -5.00 11.58 -17.07
C LEU A 244 -3.64 11.91 -16.43
N PHE A 245 -2.53 11.52 -17.04
CA PHE A 245 -1.19 11.89 -16.62
C PHE A 245 -0.66 13.04 -17.47
N SER A 246 -0.51 14.23 -16.90
CA SER A 246 -0.12 15.46 -17.62
C SER A 246 1.27 15.41 -18.27
N GLU A 247 2.14 14.54 -17.77
CA GLU A 247 3.55 14.43 -18.22
C GLU A 247 3.79 13.15 -19.02
N GLN A 248 2.73 12.49 -19.50
CA GLN A 248 2.83 11.28 -20.33
C GLN A 248 3.64 11.56 -21.59
N GLY A 249 4.63 10.70 -21.83
CA GLY A 249 5.57 10.87 -22.96
C GLY A 249 6.86 11.61 -22.61
N SER A 250 6.86 12.51 -21.63
CA SER A 250 8.08 13.18 -21.13
C SER A 250 8.61 12.56 -19.84
N LYS A 251 7.75 12.05 -18.98
CA LYS A 251 8.08 11.34 -17.75
C LYS A 251 7.56 9.91 -17.77
N THR A 252 8.17 9.07 -16.94
CA THR A 252 7.76 7.69 -16.68
C THR A 252 7.26 7.59 -15.24
N LEU A 253 6.00 7.20 -15.07
CA LEU A 253 5.43 6.91 -13.76
C LEU A 253 5.91 5.55 -13.27
N ILE A 254 6.33 5.47 -12.01
CA ILE A 254 6.65 4.22 -11.32
C ILE A 254 5.66 4.06 -10.18
N CYS A 255 4.96 2.93 -10.13
CA CYS A 255 3.90 2.70 -9.14
C CYS A 255 3.95 1.31 -8.49
N GLY A 256 3.21 1.16 -7.38
CA GLY A 256 2.82 -0.07 -6.72
C GLY A 256 1.31 -0.28 -6.76
N HIS A 257 0.73 -0.71 -5.65
CA HIS A 257 -0.69 -0.85 -5.33
C HIS A 257 -1.46 -1.91 -6.15
N TYR A 258 -1.31 -1.90 -7.47
CA TYR A 258 -1.89 -2.90 -8.37
C TYR A 258 -0.83 -3.93 -8.75
N ALA A 259 -1.22 -5.21 -8.69
CA ALA A 259 -0.31 -6.31 -8.96
C ALA A 259 0.29 -6.23 -10.37
N THR A 260 1.60 -6.43 -10.49
CA THR A 260 2.26 -6.47 -11.81
C THR A 260 1.65 -7.52 -12.74
N SER A 261 1.13 -8.61 -12.19
CA SER A 261 0.40 -9.63 -12.95
C SER A 261 -0.85 -9.08 -13.65
N GLU A 262 -1.54 -8.10 -13.06
CA GLU A 262 -2.70 -7.46 -13.71
C GLU A 262 -2.26 -6.63 -14.92
N PHE A 263 -1.13 -5.91 -14.82
CA PHE A 263 -0.56 -5.17 -15.95
C PHE A 263 -0.10 -6.11 -17.07
N HIS A 264 0.59 -7.20 -16.72
CA HIS A 264 1.00 -8.20 -17.70
C HIS A 264 -0.19 -8.84 -18.41
N GLN A 265 -1.26 -9.13 -17.67
CA GLN A 265 -2.52 -9.65 -18.23
C GLN A 265 -3.22 -8.60 -19.11
N HIS A 266 -3.37 -7.37 -18.63
CA HIS A 266 -4.07 -6.30 -19.33
C HIS A 266 -3.41 -5.98 -20.68
N TYR A 267 -2.07 -5.93 -20.71
CA TYR A 267 -1.30 -5.60 -21.93
C TYR A 267 -0.82 -6.82 -22.71
N ASN A 268 -1.21 -8.03 -22.34
CA ASN A 268 -0.79 -9.29 -22.98
C ASN A 268 0.73 -9.42 -23.14
N THR A 269 1.49 -8.96 -22.14
CA THR A 269 2.96 -8.92 -22.20
C THR A 269 3.63 -10.16 -21.61
N SER A 270 2.85 -11.11 -21.06
CA SER A 270 3.36 -12.38 -20.52
C SER A 270 2.62 -13.57 -21.13
N PRO A 271 3.35 -14.63 -21.51
CA PRO A 271 2.75 -15.90 -21.95
C PRO A 271 2.16 -16.74 -20.81
N TYR A 272 2.36 -16.34 -19.55
CA TYR A 272 1.94 -17.10 -18.37
C TYR A 272 0.55 -16.66 -17.92
N SER A 273 -0.40 -17.62 -17.95
CA SER A 273 -1.79 -17.40 -17.51
C SER A 273 -1.95 -17.20 -15.99
N ASP A 274 -0.96 -17.60 -15.18
CA ASP A 274 -1.07 -17.69 -13.72
C ASP A 274 -0.29 -16.60 -12.96
N GLY A 275 -0.07 -15.45 -13.60
CA GLY A 275 0.49 -14.28 -12.94
C GLY A 275 1.99 -14.15 -13.06
N ASP A 276 2.44 -13.40 -14.05
CA ASP A 276 3.80 -12.86 -14.05
C ASP A 276 3.90 -11.72 -13.03
N HIS A 277 4.56 -11.99 -11.91
CA HIS A 277 4.78 -11.02 -10.83
C HIS A 277 6.10 -10.26 -10.97
N SER A 278 6.79 -10.35 -12.12
CA SER A 278 7.98 -9.54 -12.39
C SER A 278 7.61 -8.07 -12.63
N ILE A 279 8.61 -7.19 -12.59
CA ILE A 279 8.40 -5.77 -12.88
C ILE A 279 7.74 -5.63 -14.26
N TYR A 280 6.64 -4.89 -14.32
CA TYR A 280 6.03 -4.50 -15.59
C TYR A 280 6.72 -3.25 -16.14
N TYR A 281 7.07 -3.28 -17.40
CA TYR A 281 7.69 -2.17 -18.14
C TYR A 281 6.81 -1.77 -19.33
N GLY A 282 5.98 -0.75 -19.15
CA GLY A 282 5.27 -0.06 -20.24
C GLY A 282 6.07 1.11 -20.84
N GLY A 283 5.45 1.88 -21.74
CA GLY A 283 6.08 3.06 -22.36
C GLY A 283 6.39 4.16 -21.35
N SER A 284 5.35 4.70 -20.72
CA SER A 284 5.45 5.76 -19.69
C SER A 284 5.02 5.28 -18.30
N LEU A 285 5.00 3.94 -18.07
CA LEU A 285 4.54 3.32 -16.82
C LEU A 285 5.40 2.11 -16.47
N ILE A 286 5.85 2.04 -15.21
CA ILE A 286 6.53 0.89 -14.62
C ILE A 286 5.76 0.52 -13.36
N ALA A 287 5.38 -0.76 -13.20
CA ALA A 287 4.72 -1.25 -11.99
C ALA A 287 5.61 -2.22 -11.21
N LEU A 288 5.60 -2.11 -9.87
CA LEU A 288 6.49 -2.84 -8.97
C LEU A 288 5.79 -3.82 -8.04
N ASP A 289 4.48 -3.68 -7.75
CA ASP A 289 3.80 -4.57 -6.80
C ASP A 289 3.77 -6.01 -7.29
N SER A 290 4.58 -6.84 -6.69
CA SER A 290 4.65 -8.27 -6.98
C SER A 290 3.57 -9.11 -6.29
N SER A 291 2.61 -8.49 -5.58
CA SER A 291 1.63 -9.17 -4.72
C SER A 291 2.32 -10.10 -3.71
N VAL A 292 3.23 -9.57 -2.91
CA VAL A 292 4.14 -10.33 -2.05
C VAL A 292 3.45 -11.37 -1.16
N ALA A 293 2.21 -11.11 -0.73
CA ALA A 293 1.41 -12.05 0.05
C ALA A 293 1.18 -13.39 -0.67
N TRP A 294 1.11 -13.37 -1.99
CA TRP A 294 0.90 -14.55 -2.86
C TRP A 294 2.20 -15.03 -3.50
N SER A 295 2.91 -14.14 -4.19
CA SER A 295 4.12 -14.48 -4.95
C SER A 295 5.31 -14.83 -4.07
N LYS A 296 5.34 -14.37 -2.82
CA LYS A 296 6.48 -14.44 -1.88
C LYS A 296 7.75 -13.77 -2.44
N ARG A 297 7.57 -12.82 -3.37
CA ARG A 297 8.63 -12.05 -4.01
C ARG A 297 8.41 -10.57 -3.77
N ILE A 298 9.47 -9.80 -3.86
CA ILE A 298 9.43 -8.33 -3.91
C ILE A 298 10.27 -7.89 -5.09
N ASN A 299 9.75 -6.97 -5.88
CA ASN A 299 10.45 -6.36 -6.99
C ASN A 299 11.31 -5.19 -6.50
N VAL A 300 12.52 -5.09 -7.02
CA VAL A 300 13.42 -3.95 -6.78
C VAL A 300 13.89 -3.42 -8.13
N LEU A 301 13.52 -2.20 -8.45
CA LEU A 301 13.98 -1.47 -9.64
C LEU A 301 15.21 -0.65 -9.26
N VAL A 302 16.28 -0.77 -10.01
CA VAL A 302 17.51 0.00 -9.77
C VAL A 302 17.70 1.07 -10.86
N ILE A 303 17.82 2.32 -10.44
CA ILE A 303 18.02 3.48 -11.34
C ILE A 303 19.29 4.21 -10.89
N ASP A 304 20.18 4.50 -11.84
CA ASP A 304 21.36 5.32 -11.56
C ASP A 304 21.04 6.83 -11.55
N GLU A 305 22.03 7.63 -11.19
CA GLU A 305 21.92 9.10 -11.13
C GLU A 305 21.62 9.77 -12.48
N ASN A 306 21.88 9.08 -13.59
CA ASN A 306 21.61 9.54 -14.95
C ASN A 306 20.21 9.12 -15.42
N GLY A 307 19.43 8.46 -14.56
CA GLY A 307 18.11 7.95 -14.90
C GLY A 307 18.15 6.71 -15.80
N LYS A 308 19.23 5.94 -15.76
CA LYS A 308 19.35 4.67 -16.48
C LYS A 308 18.83 3.54 -15.58
N CYS A 309 17.85 2.78 -16.08
CA CYS A 309 17.40 1.56 -15.44
C CYS A 309 18.44 0.45 -15.63
N LEU A 310 18.98 -0.07 -14.52
CA LEU A 310 20.06 -1.07 -14.53
C LEU A 310 19.53 -2.49 -14.69
N ASP A 311 18.29 -2.77 -14.30
CA ASP A 311 17.68 -4.11 -14.35
C ASP A 311 17.44 -4.64 -15.77
N ARG A 312 17.35 -3.75 -16.76
CA ARG A 312 17.18 -4.13 -18.18
C ARG A 312 18.42 -4.68 -18.83
N MET A 313 19.59 -4.54 -18.21
CA MET A 313 20.86 -4.91 -18.84
C MET A 313 21.15 -6.43 -18.82
N GLY A 314 20.45 -7.21 -18.00
CA GLY A 314 20.61 -8.67 -17.91
C GLY A 314 19.71 -9.50 -18.83
N LYS A 315 18.67 -8.92 -19.44
CA LYS A 315 17.65 -9.69 -20.20
C LYS A 315 17.75 -9.58 -21.72
N ASN A 316 18.61 -8.70 -22.27
CA ASN A 316 18.75 -8.51 -23.72
C ASN A 316 19.80 -9.42 -24.38
N SER A 317 20.34 -10.45 -23.70
CA SER A 317 21.34 -11.36 -24.28
C SER A 317 20.79 -12.70 -24.79
N HIS A 318 19.46 -12.87 -24.85
CA HIS A 318 18.87 -14.14 -25.32
C HIS A 318 17.78 -14.00 -26.41
N ASN A 319 17.80 -12.92 -27.21
CA ASN A 319 17.04 -12.87 -28.46
C ASN A 319 17.92 -12.19 -29.55
N SER A 320 18.80 -12.93 -30.12
CA SER A 320 19.34 -12.75 -31.46
C SER A 320 19.21 -14.06 -32.22
#